data_e3bcc553d9c39980fb380dbbfb02f1eb
#
_entry.id   e3bcc553d9c39980fb380dbbfb02f1eb
#
_cell.length_a   1.000
_cell.length_b   1.000
_cell.length_c   1.000
_cell.angle_alpha   90.00
_cell.angle_beta   90.00
_cell.angle_gamma   90.00
#
_symmetry.space_group_name_H-M   'P 1'
#
loop_
_entity.id
_entity.type
_entity.pdbx_description
1 polymer ?
#
loop_
_entity_poly.entity_id
_entity_poly.type
_entity_poly.pdbx_seq_one_letter_code
_entity_poly.pdbx_strand_id
1 'polypeptide(L)'
;MAVKTEIIGDTTFWNGVPMPFVTPGVVAGEWRLTRTYHFAGFLDDGRVFEIWIREGFTFDGASIPRSLWRVCGAPMEIPRIAAALIHDWLYRAQVCDRALADEIFNSVCKTVGMASWRTGPEWAALRAFGGSAWNENRKEWAKISAARALGSFEIEGEIKS
;
A
#
# COMPACT_ATOMS: atom_id res chain seq x y z
N MET A 1 19.74 -2.06 -10.37
CA MET A 1 19.02 -1.07 -11.21
C MET A 1 19.15 0.29 -10.55
N ALA A 2 19.56 1.31 -11.27
CA ALA A 2 19.66 2.65 -10.69
C ALA A 2 18.26 3.19 -10.39
N VAL A 3 18.08 3.76 -9.21
CA VAL A 3 16.84 4.43 -8.82
C VAL A 3 16.70 5.70 -9.66
N LYS A 4 15.57 5.87 -10.32
CA LYS A 4 15.22 7.07 -11.06
C LYS A 4 14.22 7.88 -10.25
N THR A 5 14.64 9.05 -9.78
CA THR A 5 13.73 10.03 -9.18
C THR A 5 13.40 11.09 -10.22
N GLU A 6 12.12 11.41 -10.35
CA GLU A 6 11.60 12.35 -11.34
C GLU A 6 10.56 13.26 -10.66
N ILE A 7 10.57 14.53 -10.98
CA ILE A 7 9.60 15.51 -10.47
C ILE A 7 8.83 16.06 -11.66
N ILE A 8 7.51 15.87 -11.64
CA ILE A 8 6.60 16.37 -12.68
C ILE A 8 5.56 17.27 -11.99
N GLY A 9 5.64 18.57 -12.29
CA GLY A 9 4.87 19.55 -11.53
C GLY A 9 5.37 19.63 -10.08
N ASP A 10 4.49 19.33 -9.15
CA ASP A 10 4.78 19.26 -7.71
C ASP A 10 4.83 17.80 -7.17
N THR A 11 4.68 16.81 -8.05
CA THR A 11 4.68 15.39 -7.67
C THR A 11 6.05 14.77 -7.88
N THR A 12 6.58 14.15 -6.84
CA THR A 12 7.79 13.33 -6.92
C THR A 12 7.44 11.90 -7.30
N PHE A 13 8.11 11.38 -8.32
CA PHE A 13 8.01 9.99 -8.74
C PHE A 13 9.29 9.24 -8.36
N TRP A 14 9.13 8.03 -7.90
CA TRP A 14 10.21 7.12 -7.58
C TRP A 14 10.09 5.85 -8.42
N ASN A 15 10.97 5.69 -9.40
CA ASN A 15 10.85 4.63 -10.43
C ASN A 15 9.45 4.56 -11.08
N GLY A 16 8.85 5.70 -11.37
CA GLY A 16 7.51 5.78 -11.95
C GLY A 16 6.35 5.66 -10.98
N VAL A 17 6.61 5.41 -9.68
CA VAL A 17 5.58 5.41 -8.64
C VAL A 17 5.44 6.82 -8.06
N PRO A 18 4.27 7.46 -8.13
CA PRO A 18 4.06 8.77 -7.53
C PRO A 18 4.12 8.69 -6.00
N MET A 19 4.77 9.66 -5.38
CA MET A 19 4.78 9.77 -3.92
C MET A 19 3.53 10.51 -3.45
N PRO A 20 2.84 9.99 -2.42
CA PRO A 20 1.63 10.62 -1.92
C PRO A 20 1.92 11.92 -1.17
N PHE A 21 0.99 12.88 -1.27
CA PHE A 21 0.99 14.10 -0.46
C PHE A 21 0.28 13.80 0.86
N VAL A 22 1.00 13.88 1.97
CA VAL A 22 0.51 13.51 3.29
C VAL A 22 0.82 14.56 4.34
N THR A 23 0.00 14.61 5.38
CA THR A 23 0.21 15.40 6.60
C THR A 23 -0.01 14.50 7.82
N PRO A 24 0.57 14.80 8.98
CA PRO A 24 0.21 14.09 10.20
C PRO A 24 -1.30 14.11 10.44
N GLY A 25 -1.85 12.97 10.84
CA GLY A 25 -3.25 12.82 11.21
C GLY A 25 -3.56 13.40 12.59
N VAL A 26 -4.85 13.32 12.97
CA VAL A 26 -5.31 13.76 14.31
C VAL A 26 -4.84 12.78 15.39
N VAL A 27 -4.79 11.49 15.03
CA VAL A 27 -4.30 10.45 15.95
C VAL A 27 -2.80 10.31 15.80
N ALA A 28 -2.08 10.23 16.91
CA ALA A 28 -0.63 10.07 16.89
C ALA A 28 -0.21 8.80 16.14
N GLY A 29 0.68 8.96 15.17
CA GLY A 29 1.15 7.88 14.31
C GLY A 29 0.34 7.66 13.04
N GLU A 30 -0.79 8.34 12.87
CA GLU A 30 -1.54 8.35 11.63
C GLU A 30 -1.04 9.44 10.67
N TRP A 31 -1.22 9.17 9.38
CA TRP A 31 -1.00 10.11 8.29
C TRP A 31 -2.28 10.28 7.49
N ARG A 32 -2.51 11.47 7.01
CA ARG A 32 -3.68 11.81 6.21
C ARG A 32 -3.26 12.22 4.80
N LEU A 33 -3.91 11.63 3.82
CA LEU A 33 -3.74 11.98 2.41
C LEU A 33 -4.37 13.35 2.13
N THR A 34 -3.57 14.29 1.61
CA THR A 34 -4.01 15.67 1.35
C THR A 34 -4.39 15.93 -0.09
N ARG A 35 -4.11 14.97 -0.99
CA ARG A 35 -4.54 14.99 -2.39
C ARG A 35 -4.91 13.59 -2.82
N THR A 36 -5.83 13.46 -3.75
CA THR A 36 -6.17 12.17 -4.35
C THR A 36 -4.93 11.52 -4.94
N TYR A 37 -4.71 10.27 -4.59
CA TYR A 37 -3.61 9.44 -5.06
C TYR A 37 -4.10 8.51 -6.17
N HIS A 38 -3.35 8.43 -7.25
CA HIS A 38 -3.61 7.53 -8.36
C HIS A 38 -2.34 6.80 -8.77
N PHE A 39 -2.43 5.50 -8.95
CA PHE A 39 -1.35 4.68 -9.47
C PHE A 39 -1.89 3.51 -10.26
N ALA A 40 -1.25 3.23 -11.40
CA ALA A 40 -1.42 2.01 -12.16
C ALA A 40 -0.09 1.25 -12.21
N GLY A 41 -0.13 -0.05 -11.95
CA GLY A 41 1.04 -0.89 -11.86
C GLY A 41 0.83 -2.28 -12.44
N PHE A 42 1.89 -3.07 -12.41
CA PHE A 42 1.88 -4.44 -12.93
C PHE A 42 2.21 -5.43 -11.82
N LEU A 43 1.53 -6.55 -11.82
CA LEU A 43 1.92 -7.73 -11.05
C LEU A 43 2.96 -8.56 -11.79
N ASP A 44 3.62 -9.45 -11.08
CA ASP A 44 4.65 -10.32 -11.68
C ASP A 44 4.12 -11.26 -12.78
N ASP A 45 2.84 -11.58 -12.72
CA ASP A 45 2.15 -12.42 -13.73
C ASP A 45 1.62 -11.62 -14.93
N GLY A 46 1.89 -10.30 -14.96
CA GLY A 46 1.50 -9.41 -16.05
C GLY A 46 0.12 -8.79 -15.92
N ARG A 47 -0.68 -9.13 -14.88
CA ARG A 47 -1.92 -8.41 -14.61
C ARG A 47 -1.64 -6.95 -14.33
N VAL A 48 -2.52 -6.09 -14.81
CA VAL A 48 -2.45 -4.63 -14.56
C VAL A 48 -3.46 -4.29 -13.49
N PHE A 49 -3.07 -3.50 -12.50
CA PHE A 49 -3.98 -2.96 -11.51
C PHE A 49 -3.97 -1.44 -11.54
N GLU A 50 -5.10 -0.84 -11.22
CA GLU A 50 -5.28 0.60 -11.08
C GLU A 50 -5.96 0.90 -9.75
N ILE A 51 -5.45 1.89 -9.03
CA ILE A 51 -5.94 2.27 -7.72
C ILE A 51 -6.07 3.79 -7.61
N TRP A 52 -7.21 4.22 -7.09
CA TRP A 52 -7.50 5.60 -6.73
C TRP A 52 -7.84 5.67 -5.25
N ILE A 53 -7.15 6.54 -4.51
CA ILE A 53 -7.42 6.79 -3.09
C ILE A 53 -7.64 8.29 -2.93
N ARG A 54 -8.82 8.67 -2.47
CA ARG A 54 -9.23 10.07 -2.35
C ARG A 54 -8.55 10.74 -1.19
N GLU A 55 -8.37 12.05 -1.31
CA GLU A 55 -7.95 12.91 -0.21
C GLU A 55 -8.81 12.67 1.04
N GLY A 56 -8.21 12.83 2.20
CA GLY A 56 -8.87 12.58 3.49
C GLY A 56 -8.70 11.17 4.03
N PHE A 57 -8.26 10.19 3.23
CA PHE A 57 -7.92 8.87 3.75
C PHE A 57 -6.78 8.95 4.76
N THR A 58 -6.95 8.30 5.91
CA THR A 58 -5.92 8.21 6.94
C THR A 58 -5.34 6.81 6.98
N PHE A 59 -4.04 6.70 7.18
CA PHE A 59 -3.33 5.43 7.28
C PHE A 59 -2.18 5.55 8.27
N ASP A 60 -1.82 4.46 8.88
CA ASP A 60 -0.78 4.42 9.91
C ASP A 60 0.42 3.53 9.53
N GLY A 61 0.32 2.81 8.41
CA GLY A 61 1.31 1.82 8.03
C GLY A 61 1.43 0.67 9.05
N ALA A 62 0.46 0.53 9.94
CA ALA A 62 0.50 -0.33 11.12
C ALA A 62 0.41 -1.83 10.83
N SER A 63 0.34 -2.23 9.57
CA SER A 63 0.36 -3.65 9.19
C SER A 63 1.67 -4.36 9.56
N ILE A 64 2.72 -3.60 9.90
CA ILE A 64 4.00 -4.13 10.37
C ILE A 64 4.16 -3.80 11.86
N PRO A 65 4.23 -4.79 12.75
CA PRO A 65 4.51 -4.57 14.16
C PRO A 65 5.79 -3.74 14.37
N ARG A 66 5.74 -2.80 15.31
CA ARG A 66 6.89 -1.91 15.60
C ARG A 66 8.19 -2.65 15.90
N SER A 67 8.10 -3.84 16.48
CA SER A 67 9.25 -4.72 16.74
C SER A 67 10.00 -5.14 15.46
N LEU A 68 9.31 -5.13 14.32
CA LEU A 68 9.88 -5.49 13.01
C LEU A 68 10.41 -4.28 12.23
N TRP A 69 10.15 -3.04 12.67
CA TRP A 69 10.65 -1.84 11.98
C TRP A 69 12.19 -1.78 11.91
N ARG A 70 12.88 -2.42 12.84
CA ARG A 70 14.36 -2.50 12.79
C ARG A 70 14.87 -3.32 11.61
N VAL A 71 14.07 -4.29 11.17
CA VAL A 71 14.44 -5.22 10.10
C VAL A 71 13.82 -4.77 8.79
N CYS A 72 12.54 -4.37 8.82
CA CYS A 72 11.76 -3.99 7.64
C CYS A 72 11.82 -2.48 7.31
N GLY A 73 12.44 -1.66 8.16
CA GLY A 73 12.37 -0.20 8.09
C GLY A 73 11.00 0.36 8.50
N ALA A 74 10.92 1.65 8.77
CA ALA A 74 9.67 2.28 9.13
C ALA A 74 8.69 2.30 7.92
N PRO A 75 7.39 2.03 8.13
CA PRO A 75 6.40 2.01 7.03
C PRO A 75 6.31 3.32 6.24
N MET A 76 6.72 4.41 6.88
CA MET A 76 6.65 5.78 6.33
C MET A 76 7.96 6.26 5.70
N GLU A 77 8.96 5.40 5.56
CA GLU A 77 10.18 5.76 4.83
C GLU A 77 9.89 5.91 3.33
N ILE A 78 10.43 6.99 2.74
CA ILE A 78 10.48 7.12 1.29
C ILE A 78 11.49 6.10 0.74
N PRO A 79 11.14 5.31 -0.28
CA PRO A 79 9.95 5.37 -1.14
C PRO A 79 8.77 4.47 -0.72
N ARG A 80 8.83 3.83 0.41
CA ARG A 80 7.86 2.83 0.90
C ARG A 80 6.46 3.38 1.17
N ILE A 81 6.36 4.68 1.44
CA ILE A 81 5.11 5.35 1.81
C ILE A 81 3.96 5.10 0.81
N ALA A 82 4.27 5.04 -0.49
CA ALA A 82 3.28 4.74 -1.52
C ALA A 82 2.73 3.31 -1.40
N ALA A 83 3.62 2.33 -1.18
CA ALA A 83 3.23 0.94 -0.95
C ALA A 83 2.40 0.79 0.33
N ALA A 84 2.79 1.48 1.41
CA ALA A 84 2.07 1.46 2.69
C ALA A 84 0.66 2.05 2.55
N LEU A 85 0.51 3.19 1.86
CA LEU A 85 -0.78 3.80 1.58
C LEU A 85 -1.73 2.85 0.83
N ILE A 86 -1.24 2.26 -0.27
CA ILE A 86 -2.01 1.32 -1.10
C ILE A 86 -2.44 0.11 -0.27
N HIS A 87 -1.51 -0.49 0.47
CA HIS A 87 -1.77 -1.68 1.28
C HIS A 87 -2.78 -1.42 2.39
N ASP A 88 -2.65 -0.31 3.13
CA ASP A 88 -3.58 0.06 4.19
C ASP A 88 -4.99 0.29 3.65
N TRP A 89 -5.10 0.93 2.48
CA TRP A 89 -6.40 1.13 1.87
C TRP A 89 -7.02 -0.20 1.43
N LEU A 90 -6.28 -1.09 0.76
CA LEU A 90 -6.77 -2.41 0.35
C LEU A 90 -7.20 -3.26 1.55
N TYR A 91 -6.46 -3.21 2.64
CA TYR A 91 -6.79 -3.93 3.87
C TYR A 91 -8.05 -3.41 4.55
N ARG A 92 -8.31 -2.11 4.49
CA ARG A 92 -9.54 -1.51 5.07
C ARG A 92 -10.73 -1.61 4.13
N ALA A 93 -10.55 -1.36 2.85
CA ALA A 93 -11.63 -1.42 1.87
C ALA A 93 -12.05 -2.85 1.52
N GLN A 94 -11.14 -3.81 1.62
CA GLN A 94 -11.38 -5.23 1.32
C GLN A 94 -12.09 -5.44 -0.02
N VAL A 95 -11.61 -4.76 -1.05
CA VAL A 95 -12.12 -4.83 -2.43
C VAL A 95 -11.52 -5.98 -3.22
N CYS A 96 -10.52 -6.65 -2.68
CA CYS A 96 -9.89 -7.86 -3.19
C CYS A 96 -9.59 -8.81 -2.01
N ASP A 97 -9.04 -9.98 -2.25
CA ASP A 97 -8.59 -10.85 -1.17
C ASP A 97 -7.25 -10.39 -0.58
N ARG A 98 -6.90 -10.91 0.59
CA ARG A 98 -5.67 -10.56 1.29
C ARG A 98 -4.42 -10.91 0.49
N ALA A 99 -4.43 -12.06 -0.20
CA ALA A 99 -3.27 -12.53 -0.95
C ALA A 99 -2.93 -11.55 -2.08
N LEU A 100 -3.94 -11.04 -2.79
CA LEU A 100 -3.78 -10.04 -3.84
C LEU A 100 -3.33 -8.69 -3.27
N ALA A 101 -3.88 -8.25 -2.13
CA ALA A 101 -3.43 -7.02 -1.47
C ALA A 101 -1.95 -7.08 -1.09
N ASP A 102 -1.50 -8.21 -0.54
CA ASP A 102 -0.08 -8.45 -0.21
C ASP A 102 0.79 -8.53 -1.47
N GLU A 103 0.29 -9.11 -2.55
CA GLU A 103 0.99 -9.19 -3.84
C GLU A 103 1.18 -7.79 -4.46
N ILE A 104 0.15 -6.96 -4.44
CA ILE A 104 0.21 -5.56 -4.90
C ILE A 104 1.25 -4.78 -4.08
N PHE A 105 1.21 -4.89 -2.75
CA PHE A 105 2.22 -4.26 -1.89
C PHE A 105 3.64 -4.65 -2.29
N ASN A 106 3.89 -5.95 -2.47
CA ASN A 106 5.19 -6.45 -2.87
C ASN A 106 5.61 -5.95 -4.26
N SER A 107 4.67 -5.88 -5.21
CA SER A 107 4.93 -5.35 -6.56
C SER A 107 5.33 -3.88 -6.51
N VAL A 108 4.63 -3.06 -5.75
CA VAL A 108 4.98 -1.64 -5.57
C VAL A 108 6.35 -1.50 -4.90
N CYS A 109 6.62 -2.27 -3.85
CA CYS A 109 7.93 -2.28 -3.19
C CYS A 109 9.07 -2.64 -4.15
N LYS A 110 8.87 -3.62 -5.03
CA LYS A 110 9.85 -3.96 -6.07
C LYS A 110 10.06 -2.83 -7.06
N THR A 111 8.98 -2.22 -7.53
CA THR A 111 9.04 -1.10 -8.48
C THR A 111 9.84 0.06 -7.93
N VAL A 112 9.68 0.39 -6.65
CA VAL A 112 10.47 1.44 -5.99
C VAL A 112 11.88 1.00 -5.59
N GLY A 113 12.30 -0.21 -5.95
CA GLY A 113 13.67 -0.71 -5.71
C GLY A 113 13.87 -1.43 -4.38
N MET A 114 12.81 -1.83 -3.69
CA MET A 114 12.85 -2.57 -2.42
C MET A 114 12.71 -4.08 -2.65
N ALA A 115 13.54 -4.65 -3.51
CA ALA A 115 13.39 -6.02 -4.02
C ALA A 115 13.51 -7.15 -2.97
N SER A 116 14.00 -6.88 -1.76
CA SER A 116 14.32 -7.87 -0.74
C SER A 116 13.12 -8.47 0.01
N TRP A 117 11.91 -7.96 -0.20
CA TRP A 117 10.70 -8.40 0.51
C TRP A 117 10.27 -9.84 0.22
N ARG A 118 10.66 -10.40 -0.92
CA ARG A 118 10.26 -11.75 -1.31
C ARG A 118 11.10 -12.86 -0.69
N THR A 119 12.28 -12.61 -0.23
CA THR A 119 13.27 -13.64 0.05
C THR A 119 13.74 -13.73 1.50
N GLY A 120 13.12 -13.00 2.43
CA GLY A 120 13.59 -12.93 3.79
C GLY A 120 12.57 -13.19 4.89
N PRO A 121 13.04 -13.23 6.14
CA PRO A 121 12.20 -13.34 7.35
C PRO A 121 11.11 -12.28 7.43
N GLU A 122 11.32 -11.14 6.79
CA GLU A 122 10.42 -9.98 6.72
C GLU A 122 9.12 -10.32 5.99
N TRP A 123 9.22 -10.98 4.83
CA TRP A 123 8.06 -11.45 4.10
C TRP A 123 7.25 -12.48 4.89
N ALA A 124 7.95 -13.41 5.55
CA ALA A 124 7.32 -14.39 6.40
C ALA A 124 6.57 -13.72 7.57
N ALA A 125 7.15 -12.68 8.16
CA ALA A 125 6.52 -11.90 9.22
C ALA A 125 5.27 -11.15 8.74
N LEU A 126 5.31 -10.49 7.58
CA LEU A 126 4.15 -9.83 6.99
C LEU A 126 3.02 -10.83 6.72
N ARG A 127 3.34 -11.99 6.17
CA ARG A 127 2.38 -13.07 5.92
C ARG A 127 1.78 -13.64 7.21
N ALA A 128 2.56 -13.75 8.28
CA ALA A 128 2.11 -14.25 9.57
C ALA A 128 1.23 -13.26 10.32
N PHE A 129 1.60 -11.97 10.34
CA PHE A 129 0.92 -10.95 11.14
C PHE A 129 -0.19 -10.20 10.37
N GLY A 130 -0.12 -10.10 9.05
CA GLY A 130 -1.13 -9.44 8.23
C GLY A 130 -2.52 -10.08 8.35
N GLY A 131 -2.61 -11.37 8.69
CA GLY A 131 -3.86 -12.07 8.89
C GLY A 131 -4.71 -11.52 10.03
N SER A 132 -4.11 -11.13 11.15
CA SER A 132 -4.85 -10.54 12.27
C SER A 132 -5.41 -9.17 11.92
N ALA A 133 -4.61 -8.28 11.31
CA ALA A 133 -5.05 -6.96 10.87
C ALA A 133 -6.19 -7.06 9.83
N TRP A 134 -6.08 -7.97 8.87
CA TRP A 134 -7.13 -8.24 7.89
C TRP A 134 -8.45 -8.67 8.56
N ASN A 135 -8.38 -9.61 9.48
CA ASN A 135 -9.54 -10.14 10.18
C ASN A 135 -10.16 -9.12 11.15
N GLU A 136 -9.35 -8.28 11.79
CA GLU A 136 -9.83 -7.18 12.63
C GLU A 136 -10.64 -6.17 11.78
N ASN A 137 -10.11 -5.74 10.65
CA ASN A 137 -10.81 -4.84 9.74
C ASN A 137 -12.13 -5.45 9.24
N ARG A 138 -12.17 -6.76 8.98
CA ARG A 138 -13.36 -7.46 8.49
C ARG A 138 -14.54 -7.43 9.46
N LYS A 139 -14.32 -7.22 10.74
CA LYS A 139 -15.38 -7.14 11.76
C LYS A 139 -16.11 -5.81 11.76
N GLU A 140 -15.56 -4.78 11.13
CA GLU A 140 -16.06 -3.41 11.21
C GLU A 140 -16.60 -2.92 9.85
N TRP A 141 -17.81 -3.39 9.49
CA TRP A 141 -18.45 -3.03 8.21
C TRP A 141 -18.53 -1.52 7.94
N ALA A 142 -18.77 -0.71 8.97
CA ALA A 142 -18.83 0.74 8.82
C ALA A 142 -17.48 1.33 8.35
N LYS A 143 -16.36 0.80 8.86
CA LYS A 143 -15.02 1.21 8.43
C LYS A 143 -14.71 0.74 7.01
N ILE A 144 -15.12 -0.48 6.64
CA ILE A 144 -14.99 -1.00 5.28
C ILE A 144 -15.74 -0.09 4.30
N SER A 145 -16.99 0.22 4.59
CA SER A 145 -17.82 1.09 3.74
C SER A 145 -17.24 2.49 3.60
N ALA A 146 -16.73 3.06 4.69
CA ALA A 146 -16.05 4.36 4.67
C ALA A 146 -14.78 4.33 3.81
N ALA A 147 -13.96 3.28 3.93
CA ALA A 147 -12.75 3.12 3.12
C ALA A 147 -13.09 2.94 1.63
N ARG A 148 -14.11 2.16 1.30
CA ARG A 148 -14.58 1.97 -0.09
C ARG A 148 -15.09 3.27 -0.70
N ALA A 149 -15.76 4.13 0.08
CA ALA A 149 -16.20 5.44 -0.38
C ALA A 149 -15.03 6.39 -0.74
N LEU A 150 -13.84 6.13 -0.20
CA LEU A 150 -12.64 6.91 -0.41
C LEU A 150 -11.70 6.34 -1.48
N GLY A 151 -12.15 5.42 -2.34
CA GLY A 151 -11.30 4.95 -3.41
C GLY A 151 -11.95 3.96 -4.34
N SER A 152 -11.20 3.54 -5.35
CA SER A 152 -11.57 2.48 -6.29
C SER A 152 -10.34 1.64 -6.63
N PHE A 153 -10.60 0.39 -7.00
CA PHE A 153 -9.60 -0.58 -7.41
C PHE A 153 -10.13 -1.37 -8.60
N GLU A 154 -9.31 -1.48 -9.62
CA GLU A 154 -9.57 -2.28 -10.80
C GLU A 154 -8.36 -3.17 -11.09
N ILE A 155 -8.59 -4.37 -11.60
CA ILE A 155 -7.56 -5.28 -12.06
C ILE A 155 -7.98 -5.89 -13.39
N GLU A 156 -7.12 -5.81 -14.38
CA GLU A 156 -7.31 -6.40 -15.70
C GLU A 156 -6.46 -7.65 -15.85
N GLY A 157 -6.97 -8.62 -16.61
CA GLY A 157 -6.27 -9.87 -16.87
C GLY A 157 -6.60 -10.99 -15.88
N GLU A 158 -7.68 -10.86 -15.12
CA GLU A 158 -8.20 -11.96 -14.32
C GLU A 158 -8.51 -13.16 -15.23
N ILE A 159 -7.69 -14.21 -15.10
CA ILE A 159 -8.01 -15.50 -15.75
C ILE A 159 -9.21 -16.05 -15.00
N LYS A 160 -10.41 -15.88 -15.57
CA LYS A 160 -11.59 -16.60 -15.10
C LYS A 160 -11.32 -18.08 -15.30
N SER A 161 -10.98 -18.75 -14.21
CA SER A 161 -10.89 -20.21 -14.16
C SER A 161 -12.29 -20.85 -14.16
#